data_66c92308f749add65233ea9bcabb7cce
#
_entry.id   66c92308f749add65233ea9bcabb7cce
#
_cell.length_a   1.000
_cell.length_b   1.000
_cell.length_c   1.000
_cell.angle_alpha   90.00
_cell.angle_beta   90.00
_cell.angle_gamma   90.00
#
_symmetry.space_group_name_H-M   'P 1'
#
loop_
_entity.id
_entity.type
_entity.pdbx_description
1 polymer ?
#
loop_
_entity_poly.entity_id
_entity_poly.type
_entity_poly.pdbx_seq_one_letter_code
_entity_poly.pdbx_strand_id
1 'polypeptide(L)'
;MQTPSALRILCAFTAAAAVAGGMSWPRPAAAQEEEKVLNVYNWSDYIADDTISNFEKETGIKVRYDNFDNNEIVHAKLVAGKTGYDIVVPSSFWAKIQADGGLLRKLDKSKLPNLVHMDPEVQKTLAKMDPGNQYMANWMWGYTTVGINVDKVKAALGNLPMPDNAWDLIFKPEYMSKLKSCGVSFLDSPTEVIPAALHYLGKDPSSNNPADYTGVAPLLKSIRPYVTLFSSSGYINDLASGSICVALGWSGDINIARQRAIDGKTGQKIEALLPKTGGLLFFDVMVIPADAPHPNNAHKFINYIMRPEVAAGLTNKVFYANPNKDSKKFIAPAVASNPTVFLSDAELAKMIPPGPLNNDTRRTMTRLYTSFKTGL
;
A
#
# COMPACT_ATOMS: atom_id res chain seq x y z
N MET A 1 -30.96 88.72 -66.45
CA MET A 1 -30.16 87.55 -66.92
C MET A 1 -30.05 86.56 -65.74
N GLN A 2 -30.51 85.41 -66.08
CA GLN A 2 -30.29 84.21 -65.27
C GLN A 2 -31.27 83.91 -64.10
N THR A 3 -31.94 82.88 -64.34
CA THR A 3 -33.06 82.23 -63.68
C THR A 3 -32.71 81.42 -62.40
N PRO A 4 -33.70 81.17 -61.53
CA PRO A 4 -33.50 80.35 -60.33
C PRO A 4 -33.90 78.89 -60.55
N SER A 5 -33.16 77.98 -59.96
CA SER A 5 -33.41 76.54 -59.94
C SER A 5 -34.15 76.12 -58.68
N ALA A 6 -35.10 75.25 -58.89
CA ALA A 6 -36.02 74.70 -57.91
C ALA A 6 -35.39 73.75 -56.95
N LEU A 7 -35.79 73.86 -55.68
CA LEU A 7 -35.40 72.97 -54.54
C LEU A 7 -36.42 71.81 -54.47
N ARG A 8 -35.97 70.59 -54.67
CA ARG A 8 -36.77 69.39 -54.42
C ARG A 8 -36.37 68.87 -53.02
N ILE A 9 -37.35 68.86 -52.11
CA ILE A 9 -37.24 68.25 -50.82
C ILE A 9 -37.46 66.73 -50.94
N LEU A 10 -36.43 65.94 -50.54
CA LEU A 10 -36.53 64.51 -50.51
C LEU A 10 -36.62 64.08 -49.01
N CYS A 11 -37.81 63.56 -48.66
CA CYS A 11 -38.00 62.98 -47.33
C CYS A 11 -37.27 61.61 -47.21
N ALA A 12 -36.25 61.54 -46.41
CA ALA A 12 -35.59 60.26 -46.06
C ALA A 12 -36.23 59.66 -44.79
N PHE A 13 -36.91 58.55 -44.97
CA PHE A 13 -37.31 57.68 -43.83
C PHE A 13 -36.13 56.96 -43.33
N THR A 14 -35.70 57.29 -42.13
CA THR A 14 -34.66 56.50 -41.33
C THR A 14 -35.36 55.36 -40.62
N ALA A 15 -35.20 54.14 -41.15
CA ALA A 15 -35.54 52.89 -40.40
C ALA A 15 -34.51 52.65 -39.30
N ALA A 16 -34.92 52.78 -38.02
CA ALA A 16 -34.11 52.40 -36.86
C ALA A 16 -34.14 50.88 -36.78
N ALA A 17 -33.03 50.22 -37.16
CA ALA A 17 -32.79 48.79 -36.87
C ALA A 17 -32.41 48.63 -35.38
N ALA A 18 -33.31 48.09 -34.56
CA ALA A 18 -33.02 47.68 -33.19
C ALA A 18 -32.11 46.47 -33.22
N VAL A 19 -30.82 46.65 -32.94
CA VAL A 19 -29.87 45.56 -32.69
C VAL A 19 -30.17 45.02 -31.27
N ALA A 20 -30.97 43.97 -31.20
CA ALA A 20 -31.08 43.16 -29.96
C ALA A 20 -29.77 42.42 -29.73
N GLY A 21 -28.85 43.05 -29.03
CA GLY A 21 -27.63 42.41 -28.50
C GLY A 21 -28.01 41.34 -27.48
N GLY A 22 -28.11 40.12 -27.96
CA GLY A 22 -28.24 38.94 -27.06
C GLY A 22 -27.01 38.87 -26.16
N MET A 23 -27.11 39.30 -24.90
CA MET A 23 -26.15 38.93 -23.87
C MET A 23 -26.19 37.42 -23.73
N SER A 24 -25.33 36.71 -24.44
CA SER A 24 -25.01 35.31 -24.13
C SER A 24 -24.25 35.28 -22.80
N TRP A 25 -24.98 35.00 -21.75
CA TRP A 25 -24.34 34.63 -20.48
C TRP A 25 -23.47 33.41 -20.74
N PRO A 26 -22.18 33.42 -20.32
CA PRO A 26 -21.36 32.23 -20.43
C PRO A 26 -22.06 31.11 -19.66
N ARG A 27 -22.58 30.11 -20.36
CA ARG A 27 -23.00 28.87 -19.73
C ARG A 27 -21.77 28.35 -18.94
N PRO A 28 -21.92 28.01 -17.67
CA PRO A 28 -20.84 27.30 -16.96
C PRO A 28 -20.48 26.09 -17.83
N ALA A 29 -19.20 25.96 -18.20
CA ALA A 29 -18.72 24.82 -18.94
C ALA A 29 -19.19 23.59 -18.15
N ALA A 30 -20.07 22.79 -18.74
CA ALA A 30 -20.44 21.52 -18.15
C ALA A 30 -19.10 20.79 -17.90
N ALA A 31 -18.82 20.46 -16.67
CA ALA A 31 -17.61 19.71 -16.33
C ALA A 31 -17.61 18.48 -17.25
N GLN A 32 -16.62 18.40 -18.11
CA GLN A 32 -16.52 17.30 -19.07
C GLN A 32 -16.48 16.01 -18.23
N GLU A 33 -17.47 15.14 -18.45
CA GLU A 33 -17.55 13.88 -17.71
C GLU A 33 -16.27 13.10 -17.98
N GLU A 34 -15.60 12.64 -16.92
CA GLU A 34 -14.37 11.86 -17.05
C GLU A 34 -14.64 10.60 -17.87
N GLU A 35 -13.66 10.19 -18.69
CA GLU A 35 -13.70 8.90 -19.37
C GLU A 35 -13.96 7.79 -18.34
N LYS A 36 -14.79 6.81 -18.69
CA LYS A 36 -15.14 5.69 -17.79
C LYS A 36 -14.01 4.66 -17.70
N VAL A 37 -12.85 5.13 -17.29
CA VAL A 37 -11.64 4.33 -17.05
C VAL A 37 -11.05 4.69 -15.69
N LEU A 38 -10.42 3.72 -15.04
CA LEU A 38 -9.68 3.89 -13.80
C LEU A 38 -8.39 3.05 -13.87
N ASN A 39 -7.25 3.69 -13.67
CA ASN A 39 -5.95 3.03 -13.66
C ASN A 39 -5.45 2.92 -12.22
N VAL A 40 -5.33 1.69 -11.71
CA VAL A 40 -4.94 1.37 -10.33
C VAL A 40 -3.57 0.70 -10.33
N TYR A 41 -2.68 1.12 -9.44
CA TYR A 41 -1.38 0.52 -9.21
C TYR A 41 -1.28 0.09 -7.76
N ASN A 42 -1.30 -1.21 -7.52
CA ASN A 42 -1.37 -1.81 -6.18
C ASN A 42 -0.39 -2.97 -6.05
N TRP A 43 -0.23 -3.49 -4.84
CA TRP A 43 0.60 -4.65 -4.54
C TRP A 43 0.08 -5.91 -5.22
N SER A 44 0.99 -6.83 -5.49
CA SER A 44 0.64 -8.18 -5.93
C SER A 44 -0.18 -8.90 -4.85
N ASP A 45 -1.12 -9.77 -5.26
CA ASP A 45 -1.93 -10.60 -4.35
C ASP A 45 -2.69 -9.83 -3.25
N TYR A 46 -3.15 -8.60 -3.53
CA TYR A 46 -3.68 -7.68 -2.50
C TYR A 46 -5.09 -7.16 -2.77
N ILE A 47 -5.90 -7.94 -3.51
CA ILE A 47 -7.30 -7.63 -3.82
C ILE A 47 -8.13 -8.93 -3.90
N ALA A 48 -9.43 -8.86 -3.62
CA ALA A 48 -10.32 -10.00 -3.81
C ALA A 48 -10.73 -10.15 -5.28
N ASP A 49 -10.97 -11.39 -5.71
CA ASP A 49 -11.14 -11.76 -7.12
C ASP A 49 -12.32 -11.03 -7.80
N ASP A 50 -13.38 -10.73 -7.04
CA ASP A 50 -14.61 -10.13 -7.53
C ASP A 50 -14.71 -8.60 -7.34
N THR A 51 -13.76 -7.99 -6.60
CA THR A 51 -13.79 -6.56 -6.25
C THR A 51 -13.88 -5.66 -7.47
N ILE A 52 -13.01 -5.89 -8.46
CA ILE A 52 -12.95 -5.09 -9.69
C ILE A 52 -14.22 -5.31 -10.51
N SER A 53 -14.61 -6.56 -10.75
CA SER A 53 -15.77 -6.89 -11.58
C SER A 53 -17.07 -6.33 -11.00
N ASN A 54 -17.22 -6.34 -9.68
CA ASN A 54 -18.38 -5.76 -8.99
C ASN A 54 -18.40 -4.23 -9.11
N PHE A 55 -17.26 -3.56 -8.94
CA PHE A 55 -17.12 -2.12 -9.16
C PHE A 55 -17.45 -1.72 -10.61
N GLU A 56 -16.91 -2.43 -11.60
CA GLU A 56 -17.17 -2.19 -13.00
C GLU A 56 -18.65 -2.35 -13.36
N LYS A 57 -19.26 -3.42 -12.83
CA LYS A 57 -20.69 -3.70 -13.04
C LYS A 57 -21.60 -2.60 -12.47
N GLU A 58 -21.24 -2.08 -11.30
CA GLU A 58 -22.03 -1.05 -10.62
C GLU A 58 -21.87 0.33 -11.28
N THR A 59 -20.65 0.69 -11.68
CA THR A 59 -20.32 2.05 -12.11
C THR A 59 -20.20 2.24 -13.62
N GLY A 60 -20.02 1.17 -14.36
CA GLY A 60 -19.64 1.18 -15.78
C GLY A 60 -18.22 1.67 -16.04
N ILE A 61 -17.40 1.90 -14.99
CA ILE A 61 -16.01 2.34 -15.10
C ILE A 61 -15.12 1.12 -15.28
N LYS A 62 -14.32 1.08 -16.36
CA LYS A 62 -13.37 0.00 -16.61
C LYS A 62 -12.09 0.21 -15.82
N VAL A 63 -11.66 -0.81 -15.09
CA VAL A 63 -10.46 -0.78 -14.26
C VAL A 63 -9.29 -1.46 -14.96
N ARG A 64 -8.18 -0.73 -15.11
CA ARG A 64 -6.86 -1.27 -15.46
C ARG A 64 -6.06 -1.39 -14.18
N TYR A 65 -5.63 -2.60 -13.89
CA TYR A 65 -5.01 -2.92 -12.59
C TYR A 65 -3.63 -3.50 -12.80
N ASP A 66 -2.62 -2.72 -12.40
CA ASP A 66 -1.21 -3.10 -12.46
C ASP A 66 -0.65 -3.35 -11.07
N ASN A 67 0.39 -4.18 -10.99
CA ASN A 67 1.01 -4.58 -9.74
C ASN A 67 2.44 -4.08 -9.58
N PHE A 68 2.84 -3.94 -8.32
CA PHE A 68 4.21 -3.68 -7.89
C PHE A 68 4.57 -4.52 -6.65
N ASP A 69 5.87 -4.62 -6.35
CA ASP A 69 6.39 -5.49 -5.29
C ASP A 69 7.09 -4.72 -4.16
N ASN A 70 7.35 -3.41 -4.32
CA ASN A 70 7.94 -2.58 -3.27
C ASN A 70 7.61 -1.10 -3.45
N ASN A 71 7.69 -0.34 -2.36
CA ASN A 71 7.39 1.08 -2.33
C ASN A 71 8.38 1.93 -3.13
N GLU A 72 9.63 1.48 -3.22
CA GLU A 72 10.71 2.17 -3.94
C GLU A 72 10.37 2.33 -5.43
N ILE A 73 9.81 1.29 -6.05
CA ILE A 73 9.35 1.31 -7.45
C ILE A 73 8.21 2.31 -7.64
N VAL A 74 7.22 2.29 -6.74
CA VAL A 74 6.08 3.23 -6.78
C VAL A 74 6.57 4.66 -6.67
N HIS A 75 7.44 4.94 -5.68
CA HIS A 75 7.98 6.27 -5.46
C HIS A 75 8.78 6.78 -6.68
N ALA A 76 9.67 5.96 -7.22
CA ALA A 76 10.44 6.31 -8.41
C ALA A 76 9.53 6.65 -9.61
N LYS A 77 8.46 5.85 -9.81
CA LYS A 77 7.48 6.07 -10.88
C LYS A 77 6.72 7.40 -10.68
N LEU A 78 6.28 7.73 -9.47
CA LEU A 78 5.60 8.99 -9.17
C LEU A 78 6.52 10.20 -9.34
N VAL A 79 7.79 10.09 -8.92
CA VAL A 79 8.80 11.14 -9.12
C VAL A 79 9.06 11.41 -10.60
N ALA A 80 9.05 10.36 -11.44
CA ALA A 80 9.21 10.52 -12.89
C ALA A 80 8.00 11.26 -13.53
N GLY A 81 6.83 11.20 -12.90
CA GLY A 81 5.60 11.86 -13.35
C GLY A 81 4.97 11.23 -14.59
N LYS A 82 3.80 11.72 -14.97
CA LYS A 82 3.01 11.24 -16.13
C LYS A 82 2.78 9.73 -16.11
N THR A 83 2.47 9.22 -14.92
CA THR A 83 2.32 7.77 -14.72
C THR A 83 1.08 7.21 -15.39
N GLY A 84 0.06 8.04 -15.57
CA GLY A 84 -1.27 7.65 -16.07
C GLY A 84 -2.12 6.90 -15.04
N TYR A 85 -1.61 6.70 -13.80
CA TYR A 85 -2.40 6.10 -12.74
C TYR A 85 -3.32 7.11 -12.06
N ASP A 86 -4.51 6.63 -11.68
CA ASP A 86 -5.51 7.39 -10.93
C ASP A 86 -5.42 7.12 -9.44
N ILE A 87 -5.05 5.89 -9.07
CA ILE A 87 -4.83 5.44 -7.71
C ILE A 87 -3.51 4.68 -7.63
N VAL A 88 -2.72 4.97 -6.61
CA VAL A 88 -1.60 4.15 -6.18
C VAL A 88 -1.78 3.79 -4.70
N VAL A 89 -1.22 2.66 -4.27
CA VAL A 89 -1.42 2.14 -2.90
C VAL A 89 -0.09 1.94 -2.18
N PRO A 90 0.67 3.02 -1.87
CA PRO A 90 1.90 2.93 -1.09
C PRO A 90 1.63 2.72 0.40
N SER A 91 2.66 2.35 1.15
CA SER A 91 2.60 2.42 2.61
C SER A 91 2.62 3.87 3.10
N SER A 92 1.98 4.14 4.24
CA SER A 92 1.68 5.49 4.74
C SER A 92 2.91 6.39 4.89
N PHE A 93 4.05 5.84 5.32
CA PHE A 93 5.29 6.63 5.44
C PHE A 93 5.87 7.05 4.07
N TRP A 94 5.67 6.25 3.02
CA TRP A 94 5.99 6.63 1.65
C TRP A 94 5.00 7.64 1.10
N ALA A 95 3.70 7.45 1.38
CA ALA A 95 2.67 8.42 1.01
C ALA A 95 2.92 9.80 1.62
N LYS A 96 3.43 9.85 2.88
CA LYS A 96 3.87 11.11 3.49
C LYS A 96 4.95 11.80 2.66
N ILE A 97 6.00 11.07 2.28
CA ILE A 97 7.09 11.61 1.46
C ILE A 97 6.56 12.11 0.11
N GLN A 98 5.65 11.36 -0.49
CA GLN A 98 5.02 11.73 -1.76
C GLN A 98 4.13 12.96 -1.63
N ALA A 99 3.35 13.09 -0.54
CA ALA A 99 2.53 14.26 -0.24
C ALA A 99 3.39 15.50 0.01
N ASP A 100 4.44 15.39 0.85
CA ASP A 100 5.39 16.47 1.14
C ASP A 100 6.13 16.93 -0.14
N GLY A 101 6.37 16.02 -1.07
CA GLY A 101 6.96 16.29 -2.39
C GLY A 101 5.98 16.84 -3.43
N GLY A 102 4.71 17.06 -3.09
CA GLY A 102 3.70 17.56 -4.02
C GLY A 102 3.27 16.56 -5.11
N LEU A 103 3.56 15.27 -4.91
CA LEU A 103 3.26 14.20 -5.88
C LEU A 103 1.83 13.69 -5.78
N LEU A 104 1.08 14.10 -4.76
CA LEU A 104 -0.28 13.62 -4.47
C LEU A 104 -1.30 14.76 -4.52
N ARG A 105 -2.52 14.41 -4.88
CA ARG A 105 -3.70 15.27 -4.81
C ARG A 105 -4.42 15.08 -3.48
N LYS A 106 -4.93 16.16 -2.90
CA LYS A 106 -5.83 16.07 -1.74
C LYS A 106 -7.11 15.36 -2.08
N LEU A 107 -7.58 14.52 -1.16
CA LEU A 107 -8.88 13.86 -1.25
C LEU A 107 -10.02 14.86 -1.04
N ASP A 108 -11.00 14.80 -1.90
CA ASP A 108 -12.28 15.50 -1.71
C ASP A 108 -13.20 14.64 -0.84
N LYS A 109 -13.19 14.94 0.48
CA LYS A 109 -13.96 14.17 1.46
C LYS A 109 -15.47 14.21 1.23
N SER A 110 -15.99 15.22 0.52
CA SER A 110 -17.40 15.28 0.16
C SER A 110 -17.84 14.14 -0.78
N LYS A 111 -16.87 13.54 -1.50
CA LYS A 111 -17.06 12.39 -2.39
C LYS A 111 -16.84 11.05 -1.71
N LEU A 112 -16.55 11.05 -0.40
CA LEU A 112 -16.18 9.87 0.37
C LEU A 112 -17.14 9.64 1.56
N PRO A 113 -18.46 9.50 1.35
CA PRO A 113 -19.42 9.31 2.44
C PRO A 113 -19.14 8.08 3.31
N ASN A 114 -18.49 7.04 2.77
CA ASN A 114 -18.13 5.82 3.49
C ASN A 114 -16.94 6.00 4.48
N LEU A 115 -16.34 7.19 4.56
CA LEU A 115 -15.38 7.52 5.63
C LEU A 115 -15.97 7.34 7.03
N VAL A 116 -17.29 7.42 7.19
CA VAL A 116 -18.01 7.18 8.46
C VAL A 116 -17.77 5.78 9.04
N HIS A 117 -17.45 4.81 8.19
CA HIS A 117 -17.17 3.43 8.58
C HIS A 117 -15.73 3.18 9.04
N MET A 118 -14.83 4.15 8.83
CA MET A 118 -13.42 3.97 9.19
C MET A 118 -13.22 4.01 10.70
N ASP A 119 -12.35 3.14 11.19
CA ASP A 119 -11.97 3.05 12.60
C ASP A 119 -11.28 4.35 13.05
N PRO A 120 -11.78 5.01 14.11
CA PRO A 120 -11.20 6.27 14.58
C PRO A 120 -9.75 6.17 15.05
N GLU A 121 -9.33 5.05 15.65
CA GLU A 121 -7.95 4.87 16.13
C GLU A 121 -6.98 4.67 14.95
N VAL A 122 -7.42 3.97 13.90
CA VAL A 122 -6.65 3.89 12.65
C VAL A 122 -6.53 5.26 12.01
N GLN A 123 -7.62 6.01 11.92
CA GLN A 123 -7.59 7.39 11.36
C GLN A 123 -6.68 8.32 12.17
N LYS A 124 -6.69 8.22 13.50
CA LYS A 124 -5.81 8.97 14.39
C LYS A 124 -4.33 8.58 14.21
N THR A 125 -4.07 7.31 13.96
CA THR A 125 -2.71 6.82 13.69
C THR A 125 -2.20 7.36 12.34
N LEU A 126 -3.01 7.31 11.30
CA LEU A 126 -2.67 7.88 9.99
C LEU A 126 -2.49 9.40 10.05
N ALA A 127 -3.25 10.10 10.89
CA ALA A 127 -3.13 11.56 11.04
C ALA A 127 -1.75 12.01 11.57
N LYS A 128 -0.93 11.10 12.14
CA LYS A 128 0.47 11.38 12.48
C LYS A 128 1.35 11.55 11.24
N MET A 129 1.00 10.86 10.14
CA MET A 129 1.68 10.94 8.85
C MET A 129 1.04 11.98 7.92
N ASP A 130 -0.29 12.10 7.96
CA ASP A 130 -1.10 12.98 7.13
C ASP A 130 -2.06 13.79 8.01
N PRO A 131 -1.62 14.94 8.56
CA PRO A 131 -2.45 15.76 9.44
C PRO A 131 -3.79 16.11 8.81
N GLY A 132 -4.86 15.68 9.46
CA GLY A 132 -6.23 15.84 8.97
C GLY A 132 -6.65 14.82 7.90
N ASN A 133 -5.86 13.77 7.64
CA ASN A 133 -6.14 12.73 6.63
C ASN A 133 -6.55 13.35 5.28
N GLN A 134 -5.68 14.21 4.74
CA GLN A 134 -5.99 14.99 3.54
C GLN A 134 -5.65 14.26 2.25
N TYR A 135 -4.68 13.33 2.28
CA TYR A 135 -4.16 12.65 1.09
C TYR A 135 -4.40 11.15 1.11
N MET A 136 -4.58 10.56 2.30
CA MET A 136 -4.54 9.13 2.53
C MET A 136 -5.92 8.57 2.90
N ALA A 137 -6.40 7.60 2.13
CA ALA A 137 -7.51 6.73 2.53
C ALA A 137 -6.95 5.34 2.78
N ASN A 138 -7.10 4.80 3.99
CA ASN A 138 -6.52 3.51 4.35
C ASN A 138 -7.09 2.38 3.48
N TRP A 139 -6.21 1.52 2.98
CA TRP A 139 -6.53 0.28 2.26
C TRP A 139 -6.63 -0.87 3.25
N MET A 140 -5.50 -1.32 3.75
CA MET A 140 -5.36 -2.40 4.72
C MET A 140 -4.14 -2.13 5.61
N TRP A 141 -3.97 -2.93 6.65
CA TRP A 141 -2.80 -2.89 7.49
C TRP A 141 -2.36 -4.29 7.92
N GLY A 142 -1.10 -4.41 8.24
CA GLY A 142 -0.47 -5.63 8.68
C GLY A 142 0.85 -5.34 9.36
N TYR A 143 1.70 -6.34 9.44
CA TYR A 143 3.02 -6.19 10.04
C TYR A 143 4.04 -7.08 9.36
N THR A 144 5.28 -6.62 9.33
CA THR A 144 6.44 -7.40 8.89
C THR A 144 6.84 -8.35 10.00
N THR A 145 7.03 -9.62 9.66
CA THR A 145 7.29 -10.70 10.60
C THR A 145 8.04 -11.86 9.94
N VAL A 146 8.12 -12.98 10.63
CA VAL A 146 8.71 -14.23 10.15
C VAL A 146 7.63 -15.24 9.82
N GLY A 147 7.61 -15.73 8.58
CA GLY A 147 6.79 -16.85 8.16
C GLY A 147 7.60 -18.13 8.12
N ILE A 148 6.99 -19.24 8.54
CA ILE A 148 7.66 -20.54 8.59
C ILE A 148 6.83 -21.65 7.95
N ASN A 149 7.51 -22.62 7.38
CA ASN A 149 7.00 -23.96 7.17
C ASN A 149 7.36 -24.79 8.40
N VAL A 150 6.36 -25.06 9.25
CA VAL A 150 6.53 -25.65 10.59
C VAL A 150 7.34 -26.97 10.56
N ASP A 151 6.94 -27.90 9.70
CA ASP A 151 7.55 -29.23 9.66
C ASP A 151 8.98 -29.17 9.11
N LYS A 152 9.23 -28.33 8.08
CA LYS A 152 10.57 -28.16 7.51
C LYS A 152 11.53 -27.43 8.44
N VAL A 153 11.07 -26.39 9.12
CA VAL A 153 11.88 -25.68 10.13
C VAL A 153 12.24 -26.62 11.25
N LYS A 154 11.26 -27.38 11.80
CA LYS A 154 11.52 -28.38 12.85
C LYS A 154 12.55 -29.42 12.40
N ALA A 155 12.41 -29.94 11.20
CA ALA A 155 13.35 -30.92 10.64
C ALA A 155 14.77 -30.33 10.48
N ALA A 156 14.87 -29.09 9.95
CA ALA A 156 16.17 -28.42 9.77
C ALA A 156 16.86 -28.06 11.07
N LEU A 157 16.13 -27.66 12.09
CA LEU A 157 16.67 -27.34 13.41
C LEU A 157 17.16 -28.59 14.16
N GLY A 158 16.53 -29.77 13.93
CA GLY A 158 16.89 -30.99 14.62
C GLY A 158 16.72 -30.87 16.13
N ASN A 159 17.82 -30.96 16.87
CA ASN A 159 17.82 -30.84 18.34
C ASN A 159 17.88 -29.38 18.84
N LEU A 160 18.06 -28.40 17.93
CA LEU A 160 18.04 -27.00 18.34
C LEU A 160 16.56 -26.58 18.57
N PRO A 161 16.21 -26.09 19.78
CA PRO A 161 14.83 -25.70 20.05
C PRO A 161 14.42 -24.47 19.23
N MET A 162 13.11 -24.32 19.00
CA MET A 162 12.58 -23.05 18.47
C MET A 162 12.97 -21.90 19.42
N PRO A 163 13.39 -20.76 18.85
CA PRO A 163 13.76 -19.63 19.70
C PRO A 163 12.53 -18.97 20.33
N ASP A 164 12.72 -18.35 21.49
CA ASP A 164 11.70 -17.58 22.19
C ASP A 164 11.24 -16.36 21.37
N ASN A 165 12.18 -15.76 20.63
CA ASN A 165 11.89 -14.64 19.73
C ASN A 165 12.03 -15.09 18.28
N ALA A 166 10.94 -14.99 17.53
CA ALA A 166 10.89 -15.41 16.13
C ALA A 166 11.97 -14.73 15.26
N TRP A 167 12.39 -13.50 15.60
CA TRP A 167 13.45 -12.80 14.90
C TRP A 167 14.79 -13.53 14.89
N ASP A 168 15.06 -14.38 15.88
CA ASP A 168 16.29 -15.20 15.93
C ASP A 168 16.39 -16.17 14.76
N LEU A 169 15.26 -16.64 14.21
CA LEU A 169 15.26 -17.53 13.05
C LEU A 169 15.92 -16.92 11.81
N ILE A 170 15.89 -15.59 11.68
CA ILE A 170 16.39 -14.90 10.48
C ILE A 170 17.56 -13.95 10.77
N PHE A 171 17.87 -13.61 12.01
CA PHE A 171 18.97 -12.71 12.35
C PHE A 171 20.10 -13.37 13.14
N LYS A 172 19.94 -14.64 13.56
CA LYS A 172 20.95 -15.33 14.34
C LYS A 172 21.62 -16.42 13.49
N PRO A 173 22.95 -16.34 13.26
CA PRO A 173 23.67 -17.33 12.44
C PRO A 173 23.47 -18.78 12.86
N GLU A 174 23.31 -19.02 14.18
CA GLU A 174 23.05 -20.36 14.73
C GLU A 174 21.83 -21.03 14.11
N TYR A 175 20.71 -20.29 13.96
CA TYR A 175 19.47 -20.77 13.34
C TYR A 175 19.59 -20.76 11.81
N MET A 176 20.06 -19.65 11.26
CA MET A 176 20.16 -19.45 9.82
C MET A 176 21.01 -20.52 9.12
N SER A 177 22.11 -20.95 9.76
CA SER A 177 22.99 -22.00 9.23
C SER A 177 22.27 -23.35 9.06
N LYS A 178 21.31 -23.66 9.94
CA LYS A 178 20.46 -24.85 9.84
C LYS A 178 19.38 -24.70 8.78
N LEU A 179 18.71 -23.54 8.78
CA LEU A 179 17.59 -23.24 7.90
C LEU A 179 18.00 -23.05 6.44
N LYS A 180 19.27 -22.75 6.15
CA LYS A 180 19.80 -22.69 4.79
C LYS A 180 19.45 -23.93 3.96
N SER A 181 19.46 -25.10 4.57
CA SER A 181 19.20 -26.38 3.90
C SER A 181 17.78 -26.50 3.33
N CYS A 182 16.82 -25.79 3.91
CA CYS A 182 15.42 -25.81 3.46
C CYS A 182 14.96 -24.48 2.83
N GLY A 183 15.86 -23.50 2.71
CA GLY A 183 15.63 -22.25 2.01
C GLY A 183 15.12 -21.12 2.89
N VAL A 184 15.80 -19.96 2.78
CA VAL A 184 15.50 -18.73 3.53
C VAL A 184 15.31 -17.57 2.57
N SER A 185 14.18 -16.87 2.68
CA SER A 185 13.85 -15.70 1.88
C SER A 185 13.84 -14.42 2.71
N PHE A 186 14.31 -13.34 2.11
CA PHE A 186 14.14 -11.97 2.62
C PHE A 186 13.35 -11.15 1.62
N LEU A 187 12.58 -10.18 2.12
CA LEU A 187 11.92 -9.19 1.28
C LEU A 187 12.95 -8.40 0.43
N ASP A 188 12.62 -8.14 -0.81
CA ASP A 188 13.45 -7.33 -1.71
C ASP A 188 13.10 -5.83 -1.55
N SER A 189 13.26 -5.35 -0.32
CA SER A 189 13.00 -3.96 0.06
C SER A 189 13.92 -3.51 1.19
N PRO A 190 14.73 -2.46 0.98
CA PRO A 190 15.57 -1.86 2.02
C PRO A 190 14.75 -1.30 3.19
N THR A 191 13.56 -0.76 2.91
CA THR A 191 12.69 -0.16 3.94
C THR A 191 11.86 -1.18 4.72
N GLU A 192 12.04 -2.46 4.45
CA GLU A 192 11.52 -3.57 5.27
C GLU A 192 12.65 -4.26 6.05
N VAL A 193 13.71 -4.63 5.35
CA VAL A 193 14.82 -5.44 5.94
C VAL A 193 15.62 -4.65 6.97
N ILE A 194 15.97 -3.38 6.67
CA ILE A 194 16.81 -2.60 7.57
C ILE A 194 16.07 -2.19 8.85
N PRO A 195 14.80 -1.75 8.82
CA PRO A 195 14.02 -1.55 10.04
C PRO A 195 13.89 -2.82 10.90
N ALA A 196 13.69 -4.00 10.30
CA ALA A 196 13.65 -5.25 11.02
C ALA A 196 14.99 -5.56 11.72
N ALA A 197 16.12 -5.31 11.05
CA ALA A 197 17.45 -5.44 11.62
C ALA A 197 17.70 -4.44 12.78
N LEU A 198 17.27 -3.19 12.64
CA LEU A 198 17.32 -2.18 13.71
C LEU A 198 16.51 -2.63 14.92
N HIS A 199 15.27 -3.07 14.70
CA HIS A 199 14.41 -3.60 15.78
C HIS A 199 15.06 -4.78 16.50
N TYR A 200 15.63 -5.72 15.75
CA TYR A 200 16.36 -6.85 16.33
C TYR A 200 17.55 -6.42 17.19
N LEU A 201 18.23 -5.34 16.81
CA LEU A 201 19.35 -4.74 17.56
C LEU A 201 18.88 -3.86 18.74
N GLY A 202 17.57 -3.79 19.03
CA GLY A 202 17.00 -2.96 20.09
C GLY A 202 17.04 -1.47 19.79
N LYS A 203 17.07 -1.10 18.50
CA LYS A 203 17.01 0.28 18.02
C LYS A 203 15.61 0.63 17.50
N ASP A 204 15.31 1.92 17.43
CA ASP A 204 14.09 2.38 16.77
C ASP A 204 14.14 2.04 15.27
N PRO A 205 13.20 1.25 14.74
CA PRO A 205 13.12 0.93 13.30
C PRO A 205 13.03 2.16 12.38
N SER A 206 12.51 3.26 12.89
CA SER A 206 12.35 4.54 12.19
C SER A 206 13.41 5.58 12.57
N SER A 207 14.53 5.16 13.19
CA SER A 207 15.57 6.08 13.61
C SER A 207 16.16 6.86 12.43
N ASN A 208 16.27 8.17 12.61
CA ASN A 208 17.02 9.05 11.70
C ASN A 208 18.43 9.38 12.22
N ASN A 209 18.88 8.70 13.28
CA ASN A 209 20.22 8.85 13.84
C ASN A 209 21.20 7.88 13.18
N PRO A 210 22.21 8.33 12.43
CA PRO A 210 23.18 7.46 11.76
C PRO A 210 23.91 6.48 12.69
N ALA A 211 24.08 6.84 13.96
CA ALA A 211 24.77 6.00 14.95
C ALA A 211 24.01 4.68 15.22
N ASP A 212 22.69 4.65 15.08
CA ASP A 212 21.89 3.45 15.30
C ASP A 212 22.12 2.36 14.23
N TYR A 213 22.63 2.77 13.06
CA TYR A 213 22.89 1.87 11.92
C TYR A 213 24.24 1.13 12.00
N THR A 214 25.12 1.47 12.93
CA THR A 214 26.48 0.91 13.00
C THR A 214 26.51 -0.60 13.18
N GLY A 215 25.52 -1.17 13.89
CA GLY A 215 25.40 -2.61 14.11
C GLY A 215 24.74 -3.39 12.95
N VAL A 216 24.09 -2.69 12.00
CA VAL A 216 23.28 -3.34 10.95
C VAL A 216 24.17 -4.08 9.96
N ALA A 217 25.22 -3.47 9.45
CA ALA A 217 26.10 -4.10 8.46
C ALA A 217 26.78 -5.37 9.01
N PRO A 218 27.37 -5.39 10.22
CA PRO A 218 27.92 -6.62 10.80
C PRO A 218 26.87 -7.73 10.98
N LEU A 219 25.66 -7.37 11.45
CA LEU A 219 24.56 -8.33 11.59
C LEU A 219 24.20 -8.95 10.23
N LEU A 220 23.90 -8.15 9.23
CA LEU A 220 23.51 -8.63 7.92
C LEU A 220 24.61 -9.43 7.22
N LYS A 221 25.87 -9.03 7.38
CA LYS A 221 27.03 -9.78 6.88
C LYS A 221 27.12 -11.17 7.51
N SER A 222 26.83 -11.30 8.80
CA SER A 222 26.90 -12.59 9.50
C SER A 222 25.86 -13.61 9.02
N ILE A 223 24.72 -13.15 8.51
CA ILE A 223 23.62 -14.02 8.07
C ILE A 223 23.54 -14.18 6.54
N ARG A 224 24.18 -13.28 5.77
CA ARG A 224 24.14 -13.30 4.31
C ARG A 224 24.43 -14.65 3.66
N PRO A 225 25.44 -15.45 4.13
CA PRO A 225 25.77 -16.75 3.53
C PRO A 225 24.63 -17.77 3.59
N TYR A 226 23.61 -17.51 4.39
CA TYR A 226 22.48 -18.42 4.63
C TYR A 226 21.21 -18.00 3.92
N VAL A 227 21.16 -16.79 3.32
CA VAL A 227 20.00 -16.31 2.56
C VAL A 227 20.00 -16.96 1.18
N THR A 228 18.87 -17.59 0.84
CA THR A 228 18.69 -18.31 -0.42
C THR A 228 18.22 -17.36 -1.52
N LEU A 229 17.24 -16.49 -1.22
CA LEU A 229 16.67 -15.58 -2.20
C LEU A 229 16.18 -14.26 -1.55
N PHE A 230 16.02 -13.26 -2.39
CA PHE A 230 15.35 -11.98 -2.07
C PHE A 230 14.14 -11.84 -2.97
N SER A 231 12.94 -11.79 -2.38
CA SER A 231 11.69 -11.72 -3.12
C SER A 231 10.60 -11.08 -2.27
N SER A 232 9.84 -10.14 -2.85
CA SER A 232 8.71 -9.50 -2.19
C SER A 232 7.33 -10.04 -2.61
N SER A 233 7.26 -10.94 -3.60
CA SER A 233 6.00 -11.58 -4.03
C SER A 233 6.13 -13.09 -4.20
N GLY A 234 7.22 -13.56 -4.83
CA GLY A 234 7.41 -14.99 -5.13
C GLY A 234 7.49 -15.88 -3.89
N TYR A 235 7.98 -15.36 -2.75
CA TYR A 235 8.10 -16.13 -1.52
C TYR A 235 6.79 -16.72 -1.00
N ILE A 236 5.63 -16.15 -1.37
CA ILE A 236 4.30 -16.67 -1.04
C ILE A 236 4.12 -18.08 -1.62
N ASN A 237 4.40 -18.23 -2.92
CA ASN A 237 4.32 -19.52 -3.60
C ASN A 237 5.43 -20.48 -3.14
N ASP A 238 6.62 -19.95 -2.87
CA ASP A 238 7.75 -20.75 -2.40
C ASP A 238 7.51 -21.36 -1.01
N LEU A 239 6.87 -20.60 -0.09
CA LEU A 239 6.39 -21.15 1.18
C LEU A 239 5.28 -22.20 0.96
N ALA A 240 4.26 -21.87 0.14
CA ALA A 240 3.11 -22.73 -0.10
C ALA A 240 3.49 -24.07 -0.74
N SER A 241 4.48 -24.08 -1.63
CA SER A 241 5.02 -25.28 -2.27
C SER A 241 6.05 -26.01 -1.39
N GLY A 242 6.61 -25.34 -0.39
CA GLY A 242 7.69 -25.85 0.43
C GLY A 242 9.08 -25.71 -0.20
N SER A 243 9.25 -24.88 -1.23
CA SER A 243 10.56 -24.59 -1.84
C SER A 243 11.47 -23.82 -0.88
N ILE A 244 10.87 -23.04 0.04
CA ILE A 244 11.55 -22.42 1.19
C ILE A 244 10.86 -22.80 2.48
N CYS A 245 11.56 -22.67 3.61
CA CYS A 245 11.00 -22.99 4.92
C CYS A 245 10.84 -21.78 5.84
N VAL A 246 11.52 -20.68 5.55
CA VAL A 246 11.47 -19.46 6.36
C VAL A 246 11.51 -18.23 5.45
N ALA A 247 10.74 -17.22 5.82
CA ALA A 247 10.75 -15.93 5.14
C ALA A 247 10.63 -14.77 6.13
N LEU A 248 11.43 -13.73 5.94
CA LEU A 248 11.04 -12.38 6.37
C LEU A 248 9.96 -11.91 5.40
N GLY A 249 8.76 -11.70 5.88
CA GLY A 249 7.61 -11.41 5.03
C GLY A 249 6.52 -10.62 5.74
N TRP A 250 5.42 -10.39 5.06
CA TRP A 250 4.26 -9.70 5.60
C TRP A 250 3.21 -10.69 6.12
N SER A 251 2.56 -10.34 7.22
CA SER A 251 1.62 -11.22 7.94
C SER A 251 0.50 -11.79 7.07
N GLY A 252 -0.11 -10.98 6.21
CA GLY A 252 -1.16 -11.43 5.31
C GLY A 252 -0.64 -12.35 4.21
N ASP A 253 0.50 -12.04 3.60
CA ASP A 253 1.13 -12.87 2.57
C ASP A 253 1.46 -14.26 3.09
N ILE A 254 1.95 -14.36 4.32
CA ILE A 254 2.22 -15.66 4.95
C ILE A 254 0.92 -16.44 5.15
N ASN A 255 -0.18 -15.77 5.51
CA ASN A 255 -1.50 -16.39 5.58
C ASN A 255 -2.05 -16.76 4.19
N ILE A 256 -1.77 -15.97 3.14
CA ILE A 256 -2.07 -16.34 1.74
C ILE A 256 -1.29 -17.63 1.38
N ALA A 257 0.00 -17.70 1.72
CA ALA A 257 0.80 -18.92 1.49
C ALA A 257 0.20 -20.13 2.21
N ARG A 258 -0.24 -19.96 3.45
CA ARG A 258 -0.97 -21.00 4.20
C ARG A 258 -2.23 -21.44 3.46
N GLN A 259 -3.05 -20.50 3.00
CA GLN A 259 -4.28 -20.82 2.27
C GLN A 259 -3.98 -21.53 0.95
N ARG A 260 -2.99 -21.05 0.18
CA ARG A 260 -2.54 -21.72 -1.05
C ARG A 260 -2.05 -23.14 -0.81
N ALA A 261 -1.35 -23.39 0.29
CA ALA A 261 -0.91 -24.73 0.66
C ALA A 261 -2.10 -25.66 0.95
N ILE A 262 -3.14 -25.14 1.61
CA ILE A 262 -4.39 -25.90 1.90
C ILE A 262 -5.14 -26.19 0.61
N ASP A 263 -5.40 -25.18 -0.22
CA ASP A 263 -6.15 -25.28 -1.46
C ASP A 263 -5.46 -26.21 -2.48
N GLY A 264 -4.13 -26.07 -2.58
CA GLY A 264 -3.27 -26.90 -3.43
C GLY A 264 -2.99 -28.29 -2.87
N LYS A 265 -3.46 -28.59 -1.64
CA LYS A 265 -3.21 -29.88 -0.95
C LYS A 265 -1.72 -30.27 -0.93
N THR A 266 -0.84 -29.28 -0.77
CA THR A 266 0.62 -29.51 -0.81
C THR A 266 1.15 -30.22 0.45
N GLY A 267 0.36 -30.29 1.52
CA GLY A 267 0.75 -30.86 2.81
C GLY A 267 1.66 -29.95 3.63
N GLN A 268 1.96 -28.73 3.13
CA GLN A 268 2.81 -27.79 3.85
C GLN A 268 2.01 -27.06 4.96
N LYS A 269 2.59 -26.96 6.15
CA LYS A 269 2.02 -26.22 7.29
C LYS A 269 2.72 -24.90 7.43
N ILE A 270 2.05 -23.84 6.99
CA ILE A 270 2.61 -22.48 7.00
C ILE A 270 2.02 -21.68 8.15
N GLU A 271 2.86 -20.96 8.88
CA GLU A 271 2.47 -20.09 9.99
C GLU A 271 3.18 -18.74 9.93
N ALA A 272 2.41 -17.67 10.17
CA ALA A 272 2.96 -16.36 10.51
C ALA A 272 3.25 -16.34 12.01
N LEU A 273 4.46 -15.96 12.39
CA LEU A 273 4.85 -15.89 13.79
C LEU A 273 4.57 -14.51 14.39
N LEU A 274 4.28 -14.47 15.69
CA LEU A 274 4.20 -13.25 16.47
C LEU A 274 5.51 -13.12 17.27
N PRO A 275 6.47 -12.27 16.84
CA PRO A 275 7.72 -12.13 17.52
C PRO A 275 7.53 -11.62 18.97
N LYS A 276 8.29 -12.13 19.92
CA LYS A 276 8.21 -11.74 21.34
C LYS A 276 8.35 -10.23 21.56
N THR A 277 9.16 -9.58 20.74
CA THR A 277 9.40 -8.13 20.77
C THR A 277 8.49 -7.33 19.84
N GLY A 278 7.49 -7.98 19.21
CA GLY A 278 6.59 -7.38 18.25
C GLY A 278 7.10 -7.42 16.82
N GLY A 279 6.19 -7.20 15.88
CA GLY A 279 6.44 -6.98 14.45
C GLY A 279 6.38 -5.51 14.10
N LEU A 280 6.73 -5.16 12.88
CA LEU A 280 6.72 -3.78 12.39
C LEU A 280 5.40 -3.52 11.67
N LEU A 281 4.55 -2.67 12.23
CA LEU A 281 3.28 -2.29 11.62
C LEU A 281 3.50 -1.48 10.34
N PHE A 282 2.63 -1.70 9.39
CA PHE A 282 2.44 -0.82 8.24
C PHE A 282 0.96 -0.58 7.97
N PHE A 283 0.67 0.55 7.36
CA PHE A 283 -0.65 0.92 6.87
C PHE A 283 -0.50 1.28 5.40
N ASP A 284 -1.15 0.51 4.52
CA ASP A 284 -1.21 0.84 3.11
C ASP A 284 -2.40 1.72 2.83
N VAL A 285 -2.20 2.69 1.96
CA VAL A 285 -3.17 3.76 1.75
C VAL A 285 -3.42 4.01 0.27
N MET A 286 -4.67 4.17 -0.09
CA MET A 286 -5.05 4.66 -1.41
C MET A 286 -4.75 6.15 -1.47
N VAL A 287 -3.97 6.56 -2.45
CA VAL A 287 -3.66 7.96 -2.73
C VAL A 287 -3.89 8.25 -4.21
N ILE A 288 -4.20 9.51 -4.53
CA ILE A 288 -4.42 9.97 -5.90
C ILE A 288 -3.19 10.76 -6.34
N PRO A 289 -2.46 10.34 -7.39
CA PRO A 289 -1.36 11.12 -7.96
C PRO A 289 -1.81 12.54 -8.34
N ALA A 290 -0.90 13.52 -8.23
CA ALA A 290 -1.19 14.90 -8.55
C ALA A 290 -1.66 15.09 -10.00
N ASP A 291 -1.12 14.27 -10.91
CA ASP A 291 -1.38 14.23 -12.34
C ASP A 291 -2.38 13.16 -12.78
N ALA A 292 -3.14 12.58 -11.83
CA ALA A 292 -4.14 11.55 -12.11
C ALA A 292 -5.15 12.04 -13.20
N PRO A 293 -5.34 11.26 -14.28
CA PRO A 293 -6.23 11.67 -15.36
C PRO A 293 -7.72 11.61 -14.98
N HIS A 294 -8.12 10.70 -14.06
CA HIS A 294 -9.53 10.47 -13.69
C HIS A 294 -9.78 10.57 -12.19
N PRO A 295 -9.53 11.75 -11.54
CA PRO A 295 -9.61 11.88 -10.08
C PRO A 295 -11.01 11.67 -9.50
N ASN A 296 -12.10 11.91 -10.27
CA ASN A 296 -13.45 11.63 -9.79
C ASN A 296 -13.74 10.12 -9.78
N ASN A 297 -13.27 9.38 -10.78
CA ASN A 297 -13.38 7.92 -10.79
C ASN A 297 -12.54 7.30 -9.66
N ALA A 298 -11.36 7.88 -9.36
CA ALA A 298 -10.55 7.49 -8.20
C ALA A 298 -11.33 7.63 -6.88
N HIS A 299 -12.01 8.75 -6.66
CA HIS A 299 -12.84 8.93 -5.47
C HIS A 299 -14.00 7.92 -5.40
N LYS A 300 -14.64 7.60 -6.53
CA LYS A 300 -15.70 6.57 -6.55
C LYS A 300 -15.15 5.20 -6.11
N PHE A 301 -13.96 4.82 -6.60
CA PHE A 301 -13.33 3.56 -6.20
C PHE A 301 -12.92 3.56 -4.73
N ILE A 302 -12.25 4.62 -4.26
CA ILE A 302 -11.89 4.76 -2.84
C ILE A 302 -13.14 4.63 -1.96
N ASN A 303 -14.23 5.33 -2.31
CA ASN A 303 -15.48 5.23 -1.56
C ASN A 303 -16.11 3.84 -1.61
N TYR A 304 -16.01 3.14 -2.75
CA TYR A 304 -16.49 1.76 -2.91
C TYR A 304 -15.72 0.80 -2.01
N ILE A 305 -14.39 0.89 -1.98
CA ILE A 305 -13.53 0.06 -1.12
C ILE A 305 -13.83 0.24 0.37
N MET A 306 -14.23 1.43 0.78
CA MET A 306 -14.57 1.73 2.18
C MET A 306 -15.94 1.20 2.61
N ARG A 307 -16.71 0.51 1.76
CA ARG A 307 -17.95 -0.18 2.18
C ARG A 307 -17.62 -1.35 3.10
N PRO A 308 -18.39 -1.59 4.16
CA PRO A 308 -18.11 -2.67 5.11
C PRO A 308 -18.00 -4.05 4.48
N GLU A 309 -18.90 -4.40 3.57
CA GLU A 309 -18.92 -5.69 2.88
C GLU A 309 -17.73 -5.86 1.91
N VAL A 310 -17.32 -4.78 1.22
CA VAL A 310 -16.18 -4.79 0.30
C VAL A 310 -14.87 -4.94 1.09
N ALA A 311 -14.69 -4.14 2.14
CA ALA A 311 -13.53 -4.22 3.01
C ALA A 311 -13.39 -5.61 3.66
N ALA A 312 -14.50 -6.22 4.09
CA ALA A 312 -14.50 -7.58 4.61
C ALA A 312 -14.14 -8.62 3.54
N GLY A 313 -14.64 -8.45 2.31
CA GLY A 313 -14.30 -9.31 1.17
C GLY A 313 -12.80 -9.32 0.89
N LEU A 314 -12.16 -8.15 0.94
CA LEU A 314 -10.70 -8.03 0.84
C LEU A 314 -10.01 -8.82 1.95
N THR A 315 -10.35 -8.56 3.22
CA THR A 315 -9.76 -9.27 4.37
C THR A 315 -9.93 -10.79 4.28
N ASN A 316 -11.11 -11.25 3.87
CA ASN A 316 -11.39 -12.69 3.70
C ASN A 316 -10.49 -13.35 2.65
N LYS A 317 -10.09 -12.60 1.63
CA LYS A 317 -9.25 -13.11 0.53
C LYS A 317 -7.76 -13.01 0.83
N VAL A 318 -7.31 -11.85 1.35
CA VAL A 318 -5.87 -11.55 1.45
C VAL A 318 -5.33 -11.60 2.88
N PHE A 319 -6.17 -11.87 3.88
CA PHE A 319 -5.77 -12.07 5.28
C PHE A 319 -5.02 -10.91 5.93
N TYR A 320 -5.23 -9.69 5.45
CA TYR A 320 -4.82 -8.46 6.12
C TYR A 320 -6.01 -7.83 6.84
N ALA A 321 -5.75 -7.15 7.94
CA ALA A 321 -6.79 -6.42 8.62
C ALA A 321 -7.18 -5.17 7.84
N ASN A 322 -8.49 -4.91 7.75
CA ASN A 322 -9.01 -3.69 7.14
C ASN A 322 -9.36 -2.63 8.21
N PRO A 323 -9.39 -1.35 7.84
CA PRO A 323 -9.64 -0.25 8.76
C PRO A 323 -11.13 0.02 9.02
N ASN A 324 -12.04 -0.81 8.52
CA ASN A 324 -13.49 -0.57 8.59
C ASN A 324 -14.07 -1.22 9.82
N LYS A 325 -14.50 -0.40 10.82
CA LYS A 325 -15.07 -0.87 12.10
C LYS A 325 -16.36 -1.67 11.94
N ASP A 326 -17.12 -1.43 10.84
CA ASP A 326 -18.43 -2.05 10.60
C ASP A 326 -18.32 -3.32 9.73
N SER A 327 -17.10 -3.68 9.29
CA SER A 327 -16.85 -4.84 8.43
C SER A 327 -16.91 -6.19 9.16
N LYS A 328 -16.74 -6.21 10.50
CA LYS A 328 -16.58 -7.44 11.30
C LYS A 328 -17.68 -8.47 11.05
N LYS A 329 -18.92 -8.04 10.88
CA LYS A 329 -20.07 -8.94 10.65
C LYS A 329 -20.04 -9.68 9.30
N PHE A 330 -19.21 -9.23 8.36
CA PHE A 330 -19.03 -9.84 7.04
C PHE A 330 -17.73 -10.64 6.91
N ILE A 331 -16.90 -10.65 7.96
CA ILE A 331 -15.64 -11.40 7.97
C ILE A 331 -15.94 -12.86 8.28
N ALA A 332 -15.40 -13.76 7.47
CA ALA A 332 -15.55 -15.19 7.66
C ALA A 332 -15.01 -15.62 9.04
N PRO A 333 -15.73 -16.50 9.78
CA PRO A 333 -15.35 -16.88 11.16
C PRO A 333 -13.91 -17.38 11.29
N ALA A 334 -13.42 -18.15 10.31
CA ALA A 334 -12.05 -18.66 10.31
C ALA A 334 -10.99 -17.54 10.18
N VAL A 335 -11.31 -16.46 9.48
CA VAL A 335 -10.42 -15.29 9.35
C VAL A 335 -10.55 -14.41 10.58
N ALA A 336 -11.76 -14.18 11.07
CA ALA A 336 -12.02 -13.37 12.26
C ALA A 336 -11.36 -13.94 13.53
N SER A 337 -11.25 -15.27 13.63
CA SER A 337 -10.58 -15.97 14.74
C SER A 337 -9.07 -16.15 14.54
N ASN A 338 -8.50 -15.74 13.41
CA ASN A 338 -7.07 -15.88 13.16
C ASN A 338 -6.29 -14.78 13.92
N PRO A 339 -5.49 -15.16 14.97
CA PRO A 339 -4.78 -14.19 15.80
C PRO A 339 -3.65 -13.45 15.07
N THR A 340 -3.25 -13.91 13.88
CA THR A 340 -2.23 -13.24 13.06
C THR A 340 -2.84 -12.27 12.03
N VAL A 341 -4.16 -12.26 11.90
CA VAL A 341 -4.92 -11.24 11.13
C VAL A 341 -5.49 -10.19 12.09
N PHE A 342 -6.18 -10.63 13.14
CA PHE A 342 -6.74 -9.76 14.16
C PHE A 342 -6.00 -9.97 15.48
N LEU A 343 -5.00 -9.11 15.69
CA LEU A 343 -4.15 -9.15 16.89
C LEU A 343 -4.98 -8.85 18.14
N SER A 344 -4.69 -9.53 19.24
CA SER A 344 -5.20 -9.12 20.55
C SER A 344 -4.60 -7.78 20.97
N ASP A 345 -5.24 -7.08 21.91
CA ASP A 345 -4.73 -5.81 22.44
C ASP A 345 -3.32 -5.98 23.03
N ALA A 346 -3.03 -7.11 23.65
CA ALA A 346 -1.73 -7.44 24.22
C ALA A 346 -0.64 -7.61 23.14
N GLU A 347 -0.98 -8.22 22.00
CA GLU A 347 -0.06 -8.34 20.86
C GLU A 347 0.09 -7.01 20.12
N LEU A 348 -1.03 -6.29 19.91
CA LEU A 348 -1.00 -4.99 19.25
C LEU A 348 -0.13 -3.98 20.02
N ALA A 349 -0.17 -4.02 21.35
CA ALA A 349 0.66 -3.17 22.21
C ALA A 349 2.18 -3.39 22.06
N LYS A 350 2.60 -4.55 21.54
CA LYS A 350 4.02 -4.85 21.26
C LYS A 350 4.45 -4.40 19.86
N MET A 351 3.49 -4.16 18.96
CA MET A 351 3.79 -3.81 17.58
C MET A 351 4.39 -2.41 17.46
N ILE A 352 5.33 -2.26 16.55
CA ILE A 352 6.04 -1.01 16.34
C ILE A 352 5.39 -0.25 15.17
N PRO A 353 4.77 0.90 15.42
CA PRO A 353 4.18 1.70 14.34
C PRO A 353 5.26 2.32 13.44
N PRO A 354 4.96 2.56 12.15
CA PRO A 354 5.89 3.21 11.25
C PRO A 354 6.15 4.66 11.69
N GLY A 355 7.38 5.12 11.46
CA GLY A 355 7.79 6.52 11.67
C GLY A 355 8.31 7.16 10.37
N PRO A 356 8.40 8.49 10.32
CA PRO A 356 8.91 9.19 9.15
C PRO A 356 10.42 9.00 8.99
N LEU A 357 10.86 8.72 7.76
CA LEU A 357 12.26 8.57 7.39
C LEU A 357 12.70 9.76 6.52
N ASN A 358 13.82 10.38 6.86
CA ASN A 358 14.43 11.41 6.02
C ASN A 358 15.19 10.78 4.82
N ASN A 359 15.60 11.63 3.86
CA ASN A 359 16.27 11.20 2.65
C ASN A 359 17.63 10.52 2.91
N ASP A 360 18.40 11.01 3.87
CA ASP A 360 19.73 10.48 4.18
C ASP A 360 19.63 9.10 4.84
N THR A 361 18.63 8.93 5.70
CA THR A 361 18.29 7.65 6.31
C THR A 361 17.91 6.62 5.23
N ARG A 362 17.03 6.98 4.29
CA ARG A 362 16.65 6.08 3.19
C ARG A 362 17.83 5.71 2.30
N ARG A 363 18.73 6.66 1.99
CA ARG A 363 19.98 6.37 1.24
C ARG A 363 20.88 5.41 2.02
N THR A 364 20.97 5.56 3.34
CA THR A 364 21.75 4.68 4.19
C THR A 364 21.15 3.28 4.21
N MET A 365 19.83 3.15 4.35
CA MET A 365 19.13 1.85 4.25
C MET A 365 19.38 1.18 2.90
N THR A 366 19.25 1.93 1.80
CA THR A 366 19.49 1.40 0.45
C THR A 366 20.93 0.88 0.31
N ARG A 367 21.94 1.59 0.78
CA ARG A 367 23.35 1.15 0.74
C ARG A 367 23.58 -0.12 1.53
N LEU A 368 23.09 -0.17 2.79
CA LEU A 368 23.22 -1.34 3.66
C LEU A 368 22.53 -2.56 3.05
N TYR A 369 21.32 -2.36 2.52
CA TYR A 369 20.58 -3.42 1.87
C TYR A 369 21.26 -3.92 0.59
N THR A 370 21.77 -3.02 -0.26
CA THR A 370 22.50 -3.39 -1.47
C THR A 370 23.73 -4.22 -1.14
N SER A 371 24.53 -3.81 -0.16
CA SER A 371 25.67 -4.61 0.33
C SER A 371 25.22 -5.97 0.85
N PHE A 372 24.15 -6.03 1.61
CA PHE A 372 23.58 -7.30 2.08
C PHE A 372 23.16 -8.19 0.91
N LYS A 373 22.39 -7.66 -0.04
CA LYS A 373 21.88 -8.43 -1.19
C LYS A 373 23.00 -8.96 -2.07
N THR A 374 24.03 -8.14 -2.36
CA THR A 374 25.17 -8.52 -3.21
C THR A 374 26.23 -9.34 -2.47
N GLY A 375 26.25 -9.33 -1.14
CA GLY A 375 27.26 -10.03 -0.32
C GLY A 375 28.61 -9.29 -0.24
N LEU A 376 28.62 -7.97 -0.52
CA LEU A 376 29.81 -7.09 -0.48
C LEU A 376 30.06 -6.48 0.90
#